data_65555a4ca12a4357378c9b39e49325f9
#
_entry.id   65555a4ca12a4357378c9b39e49325f9
#
_cell.length_a   1.000
_cell.length_b   1.000
_cell.length_c   1.000
_cell.angle_alpha   90.00
_cell.angle_beta   90.00
_cell.angle_gamma   90.00
#
_symmetry.space_group_name_H-M   'P 1'
#
loop_
_entity.id
_entity.type
_entity.pdbx_description
1 polymer ?
#
loop_
_entity_poly.entity_id
_entity_poly.type
_entity_poly.pdbx_seq_one_letter_code
_entity_poly.pdbx_strand_id
1 'polypeptide(L)'
;QDVTQEELAGFSYIEHAENVQLALAVCAEAGVPRDVALKGMQSATPDPGALKKYIIPDRGKSIHFYNVFAANDPSSTAYIIQMVTGHLKGVEKIIILNSRSDRLFRSQQLVDAIKDLDYSYLLLTGEIPDKVESYALSAGIPRNKLIALGEPSPDHVYDKVWELSNRESHVLGIGNIAG
;
A
#
# COMPACT_ATOMS: atom_id res chain seq x y z
N GLN A 1 -18.64 7.13 21.46
CA GLN A 1 -19.00 7.92 20.26
C GLN A 1 -18.12 7.49 19.10
N ASP A 2 -18.74 7.27 17.95
CA ASP A 2 -18.01 6.89 16.74
C ASP A 2 -17.06 8.01 16.28
N VAL A 3 -15.97 7.62 15.65
CA VAL A 3 -15.00 8.55 15.04
C VAL A 3 -15.60 9.09 13.74
N THR A 4 -15.58 10.41 13.58
CA THR A 4 -16.13 11.08 12.40
C THR A 4 -15.12 11.18 11.27
N GLN A 5 -15.60 11.41 10.04
CA GLN A 5 -14.72 11.65 8.88
C GLN A 5 -13.87 12.91 9.04
N GLU A 6 -14.39 13.93 9.72
CA GLU A 6 -13.65 15.16 10.01
C GLU A 6 -12.50 14.90 10.99
N GLU A 7 -12.72 14.07 12.02
CA GLU A 7 -11.67 13.65 12.94
C GLU A 7 -10.59 12.83 12.23
N LEU A 8 -10.97 11.93 11.29
CA LEU A 8 -10.01 11.16 10.47
C LEU A 8 -9.23 12.06 9.51
N ALA A 9 -9.83 13.07 8.94
CA ALA A 9 -9.15 14.01 8.05
C ALA A 9 -8.05 14.84 8.74
N GLY A 10 -8.05 14.90 10.08
CA GLY A 10 -7.00 15.53 10.86
C GLY A 10 -5.68 14.78 10.93
N PHE A 11 -5.64 13.50 10.52
CA PHE A 11 -4.41 12.72 10.47
C PHE A 11 -3.58 13.07 9.23
N SER A 12 -2.25 13.07 9.36
CA SER A 12 -1.30 13.30 8.25
C SER A 12 -1.13 12.09 7.31
N TYR A 13 -1.82 10.99 7.60
CA TYR A 13 -1.82 9.70 6.88
C TYR A 13 -3.23 9.12 6.91
N ILE A 14 -3.48 8.05 6.14
CA ILE A 14 -4.78 7.38 6.13
C ILE A 14 -4.86 6.45 7.34
N GLU A 15 -5.75 6.78 8.28
CA GLU A 15 -5.97 5.97 9.49
C GLU A 15 -7.35 5.31 9.46
N HIS A 16 -7.47 4.15 10.10
CA HIS A 16 -8.71 3.41 10.22
C HIS A 16 -9.50 3.86 11.44
N ALA A 17 -10.80 4.08 11.27
CA ALA A 17 -11.69 4.53 12.35
C ALA A 17 -11.66 3.60 13.57
N GLU A 18 -11.56 2.29 13.34
CA GLU A 18 -11.51 1.27 14.39
C GLU A 18 -10.26 1.40 15.27
N ASN A 19 -9.11 1.72 14.68
CA ASN A 19 -7.86 1.92 15.43
C ASN A 19 -7.98 3.17 16.31
N VAL A 20 -8.52 4.25 15.77
CA VAL A 20 -8.73 5.49 16.51
C VAL A 20 -9.74 5.27 17.64
N GLN A 21 -10.84 4.56 17.38
CA GLN A 21 -11.85 4.22 18.40
C GLN A 21 -11.24 3.42 19.54
N LEU A 22 -10.43 2.40 19.21
CA LEU A 22 -9.76 1.58 20.22
C LEU A 22 -8.81 2.41 21.07
N ALA A 23 -7.99 3.24 20.44
CA ALA A 23 -7.06 4.13 21.13
C ALA A 23 -7.80 5.13 22.04
N LEU A 24 -8.91 5.72 21.57
CA LEU A 24 -9.75 6.61 22.36
C LEU A 24 -10.37 5.90 23.58
N ALA A 25 -10.80 4.64 23.41
CA ALA A 25 -11.33 3.85 24.53
C ALA A 25 -10.25 3.61 25.62
N VAL A 26 -9.04 3.26 25.20
CA VAL A 26 -7.91 3.09 26.14
C VAL A 26 -7.57 4.42 26.84
N CYS A 27 -7.54 5.54 26.12
CA CYS A 27 -7.31 6.86 26.69
C CYS A 27 -8.38 7.25 27.71
N ALA A 28 -9.65 6.95 27.43
CA ALA A 28 -10.76 7.22 28.34
C ALA A 28 -10.63 6.43 29.67
N GLU A 29 -10.25 5.16 29.61
CA GLU A 29 -9.97 4.33 30.79
C GLU A 29 -8.78 4.88 31.62
N ALA A 30 -7.82 5.51 30.92
CA ALA A 30 -6.70 6.19 31.58
C ALA A 30 -7.05 7.61 32.07
N GLY A 31 -8.29 8.07 31.93
CA GLY A 31 -8.75 9.37 32.36
C GLY A 31 -8.33 10.53 31.45
N VAL A 32 -7.91 10.26 30.21
CA VAL A 32 -7.53 11.29 29.24
C VAL A 32 -8.78 11.76 28.48
N PRO A 33 -9.09 13.08 28.47
CA PRO A 33 -10.21 13.61 27.70
C PRO A 33 -10.08 13.32 26.19
N ARG A 34 -11.22 13.08 25.53
CA ARG A 34 -11.28 12.67 24.12
C ARG A 34 -10.55 13.64 23.17
N ASP A 35 -10.77 14.93 23.36
CA ASP A 35 -10.17 15.99 22.55
C ASP A 35 -8.64 16.04 22.68
N VAL A 36 -8.13 15.83 23.90
CA VAL A 36 -6.69 15.74 24.19
C VAL A 36 -6.09 14.48 23.53
N ALA A 37 -6.76 13.33 23.68
CA ALA A 37 -6.33 12.07 23.09
C ALA A 37 -6.28 12.15 21.55
N LEU A 38 -7.35 12.66 20.93
CA LEU A 38 -7.45 12.81 19.49
C LEU A 38 -6.37 13.75 18.93
N LYS A 39 -6.18 14.91 19.56
CA LYS A 39 -5.12 15.86 19.20
C LYS A 39 -3.73 15.24 19.32
N GLY A 40 -3.50 14.47 20.39
CA GLY A 40 -2.24 13.73 20.58
C GLY A 40 -1.99 12.73 19.45
N MET A 41 -2.98 11.92 19.07
CA MET A 41 -2.89 10.96 17.98
C MET A 41 -2.64 11.64 16.62
N GLN A 42 -3.36 12.72 16.31
CA GLN A 42 -3.19 13.48 15.07
C GLN A 42 -1.82 14.15 14.94
N SER A 43 -1.18 14.49 16.07
CA SER A 43 0.17 15.08 16.11
C SER A 43 1.30 14.07 16.17
N ALA A 44 0.99 12.79 16.37
CA ALA A 44 1.99 11.72 16.43
C ALA A 44 2.69 11.54 15.08
N THR A 45 3.98 11.23 15.12
CA THR A 45 4.72 10.82 13.92
C THR A 45 4.31 9.39 13.58
N PRO A 46 3.72 9.15 12.39
CA PRO A 46 3.33 7.81 12.00
C PRO A 46 4.56 6.91 11.75
N ASP A 47 4.34 5.60 11.83
CA ASP A 47 5.32 4.61 11.36
C ASP A 47 5.71 4.90 9.91
N PRO A 48 7.00 4.77 9.51
CA PRO A 48 7.45 4.99 8.13
C PRO A 48 6.66 4.23 7.06
N GLY A 49 6.05 3.11 7.43
CA GLY A 49 5.20 2.33 6.53
C GLY A 49 3.71 2.65 6.59
N ALA A 50 3.26 3.60 7.42
CA ALA A 50 1.86 3.97 7.52
C ALA A 50 1.28 4.37 6.16
N LEU A 51 0.01 4.01 5.92
CA LEU A 51 -0.67 4.29 4.67
C LEU A 51 -0.71 5.79 4.37
N LYS A 52 0.12 6.23 3.45
CA LYS A 52 0.24 7.62 3.03
C LYS A 52 0.15 7.74 1.52
N LYS A 53 -0.62 8.70 1.06
CA LYS A 53 -0.74 9.05 -0.36
C LYS A 53 0.23 10.17 -0.72
N TYR A 54 0.93 10.00 -1.82
CA TYR A 54 1.75 11.02 -2.47
C TYR A 54 1.21 11.26 -3.88
N ILE A 55 1.12 12.51 -4.31
CA ILE A 55 0.74 12.88 -5.68
C ILE A 55 1.97 13.45 -6.35
N ILE A 56 2.43 12.82 -7.42
CA ILE A 56 3.65 13.13 -8.14
C ILE A 56 3.27 13.56 -9.56
N PRO A 57 3.15 14.87 -9.83
CA PRO A 57 2.96 15.38 -11.20
C PRO A 57 4.29 15.32 -11.92
N ASP A 58 4.34 14.69 -13.09
CA ASP A 58 5.53 14.64 -13.92
C ASP A 58 5.18 14.54 -15.41
N ARG A 59 5.77 15.40 -16.22
CA ARG A 59 5.72 15.38 -17.70
C ARG A 59 4.31 15.10 -18.26
N GLY A 60 3.29 15.75 -17.67
CA GLY A 60 1.89 15.64 -18.11
C GLY A 60 1.13 14.42 -17.59
N LYS A 61 1.74 13.61 -16.73
CA LYS A 61 1.11 12.51 -15.99
C LYS A 61 0.96 12.88 -14.51
N SER A 62 0.03 12.21 -13.81
CA SER A 62 -0.15 12.30 -12.36
C SER A 62 -0.06 10.90 -11.77
N ILE A 63 0.99 10.62 -11.00
CA ILE A 63 1.19 9.33 -10.31
C ILE A 63 0.76 9.50 -8.86
N HIS A 64 -0.24 8.73 -8.46
CA HIS A 64 -0.74 8.67 -7.08
C HIS A 64 -0.11 7.46 -6.39
N PHE A 65 0.96 7.68 -5.64
CA PHE A 65 1.64 6.61 -4.91
C PHE A 65 1.06 6.45 -3.51
N TYR A 66 0.76 5.22 -3.14
CA TYR A 66 0.29 4.82 -1.82
C TYR A 66 1.33 3.91 -1.16
N ASN A 67 1.84 4.36 -0.01
CA ASN A 67 2.73 3.54 0.81
C ASN A 67 1.89 2.58 1.66
N VAL A 68 1.90 1.29 1.30
CA VAL A 68 1.14 0.23 1.98
C VAL A 68 2.09 -0.79 2.63
N PHE A 69 3.39 -0.49 2.69
CA PHE A 69 4.39 -1.43 3.20
C PHE A 69 4.22 -1.80 4.69
N ALA A 70 3.53 -0.97 5.49
CA ALA A 70 3.23 -1.30 6.89
C ALA A 70 2.08 -2.28 7.08
N ALA A 71 1.31 -2.60 6.04
CA ALA A 71 0.31 -3.64 6.12
C ALA A 71 1.00 -4.99 6.38
N ASN A 72 0.84 -5.51 7.62
CA ASN A 72 1.62 -6.63 8.12
C ASN A 72 1.07 -8.00 7.71
N ASP A 73 -0.15 -8.06 7.19
CA ASP A 73 -0.79 -9.30 6.78
C ASP A 73 -1.46 -9.18 5.40
N PRO A 74 -1.65 -10.32 4.71
CA PRO A 74 -2.23 -10.34 3.35
C PRO A 74 -3.66 -9.80 3.28
N SER A 75 -4.48 -10.05 4.30
CA SER A 75 -5.88 -9.63 4.30
C SER A 75 -6.01 -8.12 4.42
N SER A 76 -5.25 -7.51 5.35
CA SER A 76 -5.17 -6.04 5.48
C SER A 76 -4.62 -5.40 4.21
N THR A 77 -3.60 -5.99 3.59
CA THR A 77 -3.04 -5.50 2.33
C THR A 77 -4.09 -5.49 1.21
N ALA A 78 -4.80 -6.61 1.01
CA ALA A 78 -5.86 -6.71 0.00
C ALA A 78 -7.01 -5.74 0.28
N TYR A 79 -7.43 -5.61 1.54
CA TYR A 79 -8.46 -4.66 1.96
C TYR A 79 -8.07 -3.21 1.64
N ILE A 80 -6.83 -2.80 1.98
CA ILE A 80 -6.34 -1.44 1.69
C ILE A 80 -6.30 -1.19 0.18
N ILE A 81 -5.79 -2.14 -0.61
CA ILE A 81 -5.76 -2.01 -2.08
C ILE A 81 -7.18 -1.79 -2.59
N GLN A 82 -8.14 -2.60 -2.18
CA GLN A 82 -9.52 -2.50 -2.63
C GLN A 82 -10.20 -1.20 -2.15
N MET A 83 -9.95 -0.78 -0.92
CA MET A 83 -10.45 0.49 -0.37
C MET A 83 -9.95 1.69 -1.19
N VAL A 84 -8.65 1.70 -1.53
CA VAL A 84 -8.02 2.81 -2.26
C VAL A 84 -8.39 2.80 -3.74
N THR A 85 -8.47 1.63 -4.38
CA THR A 85 -8.58 1.52 -5.85
C THR A 85 -9.89 0.94 -6.35
N GLY A 86 -10.70 0.33 -5.51
CA GLY A 86 -11.91 -0.41 -5.92
C GLY A 86 -12.99 0.45 -6.58
N HIS A 87 -13.03 1.75 -6.26
CA HIS A 87 -13.96 2.71 -6.88
C HIS A 87 -13.41 3.35 -8.17
N LEU A 88 -12.13 3.16 -8.48
CA LEU A 88 -11.46 3.76 -9.63
C LEU A 88 -11.72 2.95 -10.89
N LYS A 89 -12.14 3.61 -11.97
CA LYS A 89 -12.39 2.97 -13.28
C LYS A 89 -11.62 3.70 -14.37
N GLY A 90 -11.06 2.93 -15.31
CA GLY A 90 -10.40 3.50 -16.49
C GLY A 90 -9.05 4.17 -16.20
N VAL A 91 -8.46 3.92 -15.05
CA VAL A 91 -7.11 4.39 -14.67
C VAL A 91 -6.18 3.21 -14.45
N GLU A 92 -4.88 3.42 -14.72
CA GLU A 92 -3.88 2.38 -14.47
C GLU A 92 -3.68 2.17 -12.97
N LYS A 93 -3.69 0.90 -12.55
CA LYS A 93 -3.43 0.46 -11.19
C LYS A 93 -2.21 -0.44 -11.21
N ILE A 94 -1.15 -0.01 -10.56
CA ILE A 94 0.14 -0.70 -10.54
C ILE A 94 0.44 -1.11 -9.10
N ILE A 95 0.72 -2.38 -8.87
CA ILE A 95 1.17 -2.88 -7.58
C ILE A 95 2.67 -3.14 -7.67
N ILE A 96 3.44 -2.63 -6.72
CA ILE A 96 4.86 -2.93 -6.54
C ILE A 96 4.98 -3.82 -5.30
N LEU A 97 5.39 -5.08 -5.50
CA LEU A 97 5.64 -6.02 -4.43
C LEU A 97 7.14 -6.17 -4.21
N ASN A 98 7.61 -5.67 -3.06
CA ASN A 98 9.02 -5.82 -2.68
C ASN A 98 9.22 -7.08 -1.83
N SER A 99 10.11 -7.97 -2.30
CA SER A 99 10.34 -9.30 -1.73
C SER A 99 11.69 -9.40 -1.04
N ARG A 100 11.76 -10.24 0.02
CA ARG A 100 12.98 -10.59 0.73
C ARG A 100 13.16 -12.10 0.73
N SER A 101 14.41 -12.54 0.70
CA SER A 101 14.77 -13.96 0.64
C SER A 101 14.36 -14.74 1.89
N ASP A 102 14.40 -14.10 3.07
CA ASP A 102 13.98 -14.67 4.34
C ASP A 102 12.45 -14.71 4.55
N ARG A 103 11.67 -14.14 3.61
CA ARG A 103 10.21 -14.00 3.72
C ARG A 103 9.44 -14.43 2.47
N LEU A 104 9.95 -15.43 1.75
CA LEU A 104 9.30 -15.95 0.55
C LEU A 104 7.83 -16.34 0.79
N PHE A 105 7.54 -17.03 1.89
CA PHE A 105 6.18 -17.45 2.22
C PHE A 105 5.21 -16.25 2.35
N ARG A 106 5.66 -15.15 2.95
CA ARG A 106 4.87 -13.92 3.02
C ARG A 106 4.59 -13.33 1.63
N SER A 107 5.60 -13.33 0.75
CA SER A 107 5.41 -12.85 -0.63
C SER A 107 4.39 -13.71 -1.38
N GLN A 108 4.40 -15.03 -1.18
CA GLN A 108 3.41 -15.95 -1.76
C GLN A 108 2.00 -15.66 -1.23
N GLN A 109 1.84 -15.47 0.08
CA GLN A 109 0.55 -15.11 0.68
C GLN A 109 0.02 -13.76 0.15
N LEU A 110 0.91 -12.77 -0.08
CA LEU A 110 0.51 -11.50 -0.69
C LEU A 110 0.04 -11.70 -2.13
N VAL A 111 0.75 -12.52 -2.92
CA VAL A 111 0.32 -12.88 -4.28
C VAL A 111 -1.08 -13.50 -4.26
N ASP A 112 -1.33 -14.46 -3.37
CA ASP A 112 -2.64 -15.10 -3.24
C ASP A 112 -3.75 -14.11 -2.86
N ALA A 113 -3.44 -13.14 -2.00
CA ALA A 113 -4.40 -12.14 -1.55
C ALA A 113 -4.77 -11.12 -2.64
N ILE A 114 -3.86 -10.86 -3.59
CA ILE A 114 -4.06 -9.83 -4.62
C ILE A 114 -4.39 -10.38 -6.00
N LYS A 115 -4.21 -11.69 -6.27
CA LYS A 115 -4.31 -12.26 -7.62
C LYS A 115 -5.65 -12.00 -8.33
N ASP A 116 -6.73 -11.90 -7.57
CA ASP A 116 -8.10 -11.69 -8.08
C ASP A 116 -8.54 -10.22 -8.03
N LEU A 117 -7.65 -9.30 -7.59
CA LEU A 117 -7.94 -7.87 -7.55
C LEU A 117 -7.81 -7.22 -8.93
N ASP A 118 -8.49 -6.09 -9.11
CA ASP A 118 -8.42 -5.31 -10.34
C ASP A 118 -7.18 -4.40 -10.33
N TYR A 119 -6.13 -4.84 -11.02
CA TYR A 119 -4.91 -4.07 -11.33
C TYR A 119 -4.40 -4.37 -12.73
N SER A 120 -3.63 -3.42 -13.30
CA SER A 120 -3.06 -3.52 -14.65
C SER A 120 -1.73 -4.28 -14.62
N TYR A 121 -0.85 -3.96 -13.66
CA TYR A 121 0.51 -4.51 -13.59
C TYR A 121 0.91 -4.82 -12.14
N LEU A 122 1.70 -5.90 -12.00
CA LEU A 122 2.39 -6.29 -10.77
C LEU A 122 3.90 -6.26 -11.03
N LEU A 123 4.58 -5.25 -10.48
CA LEU A 123 6.02 -5.12 -10.51
C LEU A 123 6.60 -5.87 -9.32
N LEU A 124 7.55 -6.75 -9.58
CA LEU A 124 8.23 -7.56 -8.57
C LEU A 124 9.65 -7.01 -8.37
N THR A 125 9.95 -6.60 -7.14
CA THR A 125 11.26 -6.04 -6.76
C THR A 125 11.84 -6.77 -5.56
N GLY A 126 13.09 -6.46 -5.21
CA GLY A 126 13.80 -7.00 -4.06
C GLY A 126 14.66 -8.22 -4.39
N GLU A 127 15.00 -9.00 -3.39
CA GLU A 127 16.04 -10.05 -3.48
C GLU A 127 15.62 -11.31 -4.28
N ILE A 128 14.32 -11.61 -4.37
CA ILE A 128 13.83 -12.88 -4.95
C ILE A 128 12.66 -12.71 -5.94
N PRO A 129 12.68 -11.71 -6.83
CA PRO A 129 11.56 -11.43 -7.73
C PRO A 129 11.24 -12.63 -8.64
N ASP A 130 12.24 -13.37 -9.14
CA ASP A 130 12.04 -14.54 -10.02
C ASP A 130 11.26 -15.67 -9.33
N LYS A 131 11.51 -15.90 -8.04
CA LYS A 131 10.77 -16.90 -7.25
C LYS A 131 9.32 -16.47 -7.05
N VAL A 132 9.11 -15.18 -6.78
CA VAL A 132 7.76 -14.61 -6.63
C VAL A 132 7.04 -14.63 -7.98
N GLU A 133 7.70 -14.31 -9.08
CA GLU A 133 7.14 -14.39 -10.43
C GLU A 133 6.69 -15.81 -10.78
N SER A 134 7.56 -16.79 -10.53
CA SER A 134 7.23 -18.20 -10.78
C SER A 134 6.01 -18.65 -9.98
N TYR A 135 5.91 -18.21 -8.74
CA TYR A 135 4.74 -18.48 -7.90
C TYR A 135 3.49 -17.76 -8.42
N ALA A 136 3.59 -16.48 -8.78
CA ALA A 136 2.49 -15.69 -9.30
C ALA A 136 1.88 -16.29 -10.57
N LEU A 137 2.73 -16.78 -11.49
CA LEU A 137 2.30 -17.51 -12.66
C LEU A 137 1.54 -18.81 -12.30
N SER A 138 2.07 -19.58 -11.36
CA SER A 138 1.39 -20.80 -10.87
C SER A 138 0.08 -20.53 -10.16
N ALA A 139 -0.06 -19.37 -9.51
CA ALA A 139 -1.27 -18.89 -8.85
C ALA A 139 -2.31 -18.33 -9.85
N GLY A 140 -1.99 -18.25 -11.14
CA GLY A 140 -2.91 -17.84 -12.20
C GLY A 140 -2.83 -16.38 -12.61
N ILE A 141 -1.85 -15.61 -12.12
CA ILE A 141 -1.67 -14.23 -12.58
C ILE A 141 -1.13 -14.26 -14.03
N PRO A 142 -1.76 -13.57 -14.99
CA PRO A 142 -1.34 -13.58 -16.39
C PRO A 142 0.07 -13.00 -16.57
N ARG A 143 0.89 -13.64 -17.42
CA ARG A 143 2.27 -13.23 -17.71
C ARG A 143 2.39 -11.77 -18.15
N ASN A 144 1.46 -11.26 -18.91
CA ASN A 144 1.46 -9.88 -19.42
C ASN A 144 1.20 -8.82 -18.34
N LYS A 145 0.79 -9.22 -17.14
CA LYS A 145 0.68 -8.32 -15.99
C LYS A 145 1.94 -8.30 -15.10
N LEU A 146 2.84 -9.28 -15.26
CA LEU A 146 4.00 -9.46 -14.39
C LEU A 146 5.25 -8.81 -15.00
N ILE A 147 5.97 -8.05 -14.18
CA ILE A 147 7.24 -7.42 -14.55
C ILE A 147 8.22 -7.60 -13.40
N ALA A 148 9.20 -8.48 -13.57
CA ALA A 148 10.28 -8.68 -12.61
C ALA A 148 11.42 -7.68 -12.89
N LEU A 149 11.75 -6.85 -11.91
CA LEU A 149 12.79 -5.81 -12.02
C LEU A 149 14.09 -6.17 -11.27
N GLY A 150 14.09 -7.22 -10.46
CA GLY A 150 15.23 -7.54 -9.61
C GLY A 150 15.36 -6.60 -8.41
N GLU A 151 16.59 -6.19 -8.12
CA GLU A 151 16.93 -5.16 -7.12
C GLU A 151 17.22 -3.84 -7.83
N PRO A 152 16.18 -3.13 -8.32
CA PRO A 152 16.36 -1.91 -9.09
C PRO A 152 16.69 -0.73 -8.17
N SER A 153 17.37 0.29 -8.71
CA SER A 153 17.42 1.58 -8.05
C SER A 153 16.01 2.21 -7.97
N PRO A 154 15.76 3.10 -7.02
CA PRO A 154 14.48 3.83 -6.94
C PRO A 154 14.12 4.55 -8.25
N ASP A 155 15.10 5.14 -8.93
CA ASP A 155 14.90 5.82 -10.21
C ASP A 155 14.44 4.83 -11.30
N HIS A 156 15.00 3.63 -11.35
CA HIS A 156 14.59 2.60 -12.32
C HIS A 156 13.16 2.12 -12.06
N VAL A 157 12.77 1.97 -10.79
CA VAL A 157 11.36 1.66 -10.43
C VAL A 157 10.44 2.78 -10.89
N TYR A 158 10.85 4.04 -10.62
CA TYR A 158 10.08 5.21 -11.01
C TYR A 158 9.91 5.31 -12.53
N ASP A 159 10.99 5.16 -13.30
CA ASP A 159 10.97 5.20 -14.76
C ASP A 159 10.06 4.10 -15.33
N LYS A 160 10.11 2.88 -14.76
CA LYS A 160 9.22 1.81 -15.19
C LYS A 160 7.75 2.10 -14.87
N VAL A 161 7.46 2.62 -13.68
CA VAL A 161 6.12 3.08 -13.32
C VAL A 161 5.65 4.18 -14.28
N TRP A 162 6.52 5.15 -14.59
CA TRP A 162 6.20 6.24 -15.50
C TRP A 162 5.91 5.75 -16.92
N GLU A 163 6.69 4.77 -17.42
CA GLU A 163 6.47 4.12 -18.72
C GLU A 163 5.08 3.48 -18.80
N LEU A 164 4.70 2.72 -17.77
CA LEU A 164 3.42 2.00 -17.70
C LEU A 164 2.23 2.91 -17.41
N SER A 165 2.47 4.10 -16.88
CA SER A 165 1.44 5.04 -16.48
C SER A 165 0.82 5.76 -17.67
N ASN A 166 -0.50 5.96 -17.64
CA ASN A 166 -1.23 6.86 -18.51
C ASN A 166 -1.28 8.28 -17.93
N ARG A 167 -2.34 9.07 -18.22
CA ARG A 167 -2.50 10.43 -17.69
C ARG A 167 -2.59 10.46 -16.16
N GLU A 168 -3.31 9.48 -15.60
CA GLU A 168 -3.45 9.28 -14.16
C GLU A 168 -3.22 7.81 -13.85
N SER A 169 -2.43 7.53 -12.82
CA SER A 169 -2.11 6.16 -12.40
C SER A 169 -2.05 6.07 -10.88
N HIS A 170 -2.51 4.96 -10.34
CA HIS A 170 -2.49 4.65 -8.92
C HIS A 170 -1.50 3.53 -8.65
N VAL A 171 -0.50 3.80 -7.85
CA VAL A 171 0.63 2.90 -7.56
C VAL A 171 0.65 2.56 -6.09
N LEU A 172 0.66 1.28 -5.75
CA LEU A 172 0.64 0.81 -4.37
C LEU A 172 1.91 0.00 -4.08
N GLY A 173 2.72 0.46 -3.12
CA GLY A 173 3.88 -0.27 -2.64
C GLY A 173 3.49 -1.21 -1.50
N ILE A 174 3.69 -2.51 -1.68
CA ILE A 174 3.38 -3.57 -0.71
C ILE A 174 4.58 -4.48 -0.44
N GLY A 175 4.48 -5.30 0.60
CA GLY A 175 5.52 -6.26 0.96
C GLY A 175 6.47 -5.72 2.01
N ASN A 176 7.78 -5.77 1.75
CA ASN A 176 8.78 -5.37 2.73
C ASN A 176 9.28 -3.94 2.46
N ILE A 177 9.47 -3.13 3.53
CA ILE A 177 10.03 -1.77 3.41
C ILE A 177 11.53 -1.82 3.10
N ALA A 178 12.23 -2.78 3.69
CA ALA A 178 13.66 -2.99 3.51
C ALA A 178 13.91 -4.37 2.88
N GLY A 179 14.89 -4.42 2.01
CA GLY A 179 15.34 -5.60 1.28
C GLY A 179 16.22 -5.16 0.17
#